data_130e8fc04bba486d4be40ac9608934c0
#
_entry.id   130e8fc04bba486d4be40ac9608934c0
#
_cell.length_a   1.000
_cell.length_b   1.000
_cell.length_c   1.000
_cell.angle_alpha   90.00
_cell.angle_beta   90.00
_cell.angle_gamma   90.00
#
_symmetry.space_group_name_H-M   'P 1'
#
loop_
_entity.id
_entity.type
_entity.pdbx_description
1 polymer ?
#
loop_
_entity_poly.entity_id
_entity_poly.type
_entity_poly.pdbx_seq_one_letter_code
_entity_poly.pdbx_strand_id
1 'polypeptide(L)'
;MNPASSNCYESSGQHFDVAVIGGGQAGLAIGYFLRQHGSRFVILERASESAPAWRERWDSLTLFTSRRYSALPGLPFAGDQDGYPTRDEVIAHLERYAETFELPVELNSEVTQLDRDDDKRFHLAVGGRTIMADQVVVATGPFQTPYVPNLAEKFSDGLFQTHAVGYREPGAVPKRTVLVVGGGNTGFQIAKELSATHAVVLSIGSQQKPLPQRVLGRDLFWWLTKTRLLNKTVESRLGRKLRMRDTLIGSSPREMSERYGVELKPRLVDAEGRRLRFEDGTELEVDAVIWATGYRPDYSWIKLPIFDGAGRLRHRRGVTDVPGLYFLGLTWQHTRGSALIGFIKDDAEFIASKIAGYRQSTRQARAGTPAGAGAAGEARPSERS
;
A
#
# COMPACT_ATOMS: atom_id res chain seq x y z
N MET A 1 41.36 8.18 31.57
CA MET A 1 41.01 9.34 30.72
C MET A 1 40.23 8.79 29.52
N ASN A 2 38.95 8.90 29.54
CA ASN A 2 38.05 8.42 28.49
C ASN A 2 37.30 9.64 27.95
N PRO A 3 37.47 10.04 26.69
CA PRO A 3 36.68 11.14 26.16
C PRO A 3 35.30 10.62 25.76
N ALA A 4 34.27 11.10 26.43
CA ALA A 4 32.92 10.98 26.04
C ALA A 4 32.71 11.62 24.66
N SER A 5 32.38 10.82 23.67
CA SER A 5 31.93 11.29 22.36
C SER A 5 30.53 11.84 22.48
N SER A 6 30.41 13.14 22.69
CA SER A 6 29.18 13.91 22.49
C SER A 6 28.90 13.93 20.98
N ASN A 7 27.94 13.13 20.52
CA ASN A 7 27.34 13.25 19.21
C ASN A 7 26.49 14.53 19.18
N CYS A 8 27.10 15.62 18.74
CA CYS A 8 26.38 16.82 18.32
C CYS A 8 25.69 16.56 16.99
N TYR A 9 24.43 16.18 17.00
CA TYR A 9 23.53 16.33 15.85
C TYR A 9 23.03 17.78 15.81
N GLU A 10 23.92 18.71 15.41
CA GLU A 10 23.51 20.03 14.94
C GLU A 10 23.19 19.93 13.44
N SER A 11 21.95 19.57 13.09
CA SER A 11 21.32 19.96 11.85
C SER A 11 19.93 20.45 12.21
N SER A 12 19.57 21.67 11.81
CA SER A 12 18.24 22.24 11.95
C SER A 12 17.22 21.38 11.19
N GLY A 13 16.80 20.28 11.79
CA GLY A 13 15.85 19.34 11.24
C GLY A 13 14.49 20.03 11.05
N GLN A 14 13.94 19.93 9.84
CA GLN A 14 12.56 20.40 9.61
C GLN A 14 11.62 19.65 10.53
N HIS A 15 10.78 20.39 11.27
CA HIS A 15 9.77 19.82 12.16
C HIS A 15 8.37 20.00 11.57
N PHE A 16 7.55 18.96 11.57
CA PHE A 16 6.18 18.94 11.08
C PHE A 16 5.20 18.47 12.16
N ASP A 17 3.95 18.90 12.08
CA ASP A 17 2.88 18.31 12.90
C ASP A 17 2.68 16.83 12.50
N VAL A 18 2.77 16.55 11.17
CA VAL A 18 2.57 15.20 10.62
C VAL A 18 3.55 14.94 9.47
N ALA A 19 4.24 13.80 9.49
CA ALA A 19 4.94 13.26 8.33
C ALA A 19 4.13 12.08 7.75
N VAL A 20 3.87 12.12 6.45
CA VAL A 20 3.22 11.03 5.71
C VAL A 20 4.27 10.33 4.86
N ILE A 21 4.41 9.00 5.00
CA ILE A 21 5.41 8.21 4.30
C ILE A 21 4.72 7.43 3.17
N GLY A 22 4.98 7.84 1.93
CA GLY A 22 4.38 7.33 0.69
C GLY A 22 3.43 8.33 0.03
N GLY A 23 3.75 8.73 -1.21
CA GLY A 23 3.01 9.69 -2.05
C GLY A 23 1.97 9.04 -2.97
N GLY A 24 1.59 7.79 -2.72
CA GLY A 24 0.54 7.10 -3.45
C GLY A 24 -0.88 7.55 -3.05
N GLN A 25 -1.90 6.86 -3.56
CA GLN A 25 -3.32 7.15 -3.31
C GLN A 25 -3.67 7.33 -1.82
N ALA A 26 -3.01 6.60 -0.92
CA ALA A 26 -3.24 6.67 0.53
C ALA A 26 -2.67 7.97 1.11
N GLY A 27 -1.42 8.30 0.76
CA GLY A 27 -0.77 9.52 1.22
C GLY A 27 -1.45 10.77 0.70
N LEU A 28 -1.89 10.78 -0.56
CA LEU A 28 -2.65 11.88 -1.13
C LEU A 28 -4.02 12.04 -0.46
N ALA A 29 -4.74 10.93 -0.21
CA ALA A 29 -6.04 10.97 0.45
C ALA A 29 -5.96 11.53 1.88
N ILE A 30 -4.95 11.13 2.68
CA ILE A 30 -4.77 11.71 4.02
C ILE A 30 -4.29 13.15 3.95
N GLY A 31 -3.43 13.50 2.97
CA GLY A 31 -2.96 14.87 2.73
C GLY A 31 -4.10 15.86 2.54
N TYR A 32 -5.14 15.47 1.79
CA TYR A 32 -6.36 16.28 1.63
C TYR A 32 -7.00 16.64 2.99
N PHE A 33 -7.22 15.68 3.86
CA PHE A 33 -7.82 15.93 5.17
C PHE A 33 -6.89 16.70 6.11
N LEU A 34 -5.57 16.43 6.08
CA LEU A 34 -4.59 17.19 6.86
C LEU A 34 -4.56 18.67 6.48
N ARG A 35 -4.67 18.96 5.16
CA ARG A 35 -4.77 20.34 4.67
C ARG A 35 -6.04 21.03 5.16
N GLN A 36 -7.19 20.35 5.09
CA GLN A 36 -8.45 20.88 5.64
C GLN A 36 -8.39 21.18 7.14
N HIS A 37 -7.63 20.39 7.90
CA HIS A 37 -7.43 20.58 9.34
C HIS A 37 -6.33 21.62 9.67
N GLY A 38 -5.70 22.27 8.68
CA GLY A 38 -4.65 23.25 8.88
C GLY A 38 -3.40 22.67 9.56
N SER A 39 -3.07 21.41 9.32
CA SER A 39 -1.86 20.79 9.83
C SER A 39 -0.65 21.20 8.98
N ARG A 40 0.49 21.42 9.61
CA ARG A 40 1.78 21.54 8.93
C ARG A 40 2.31 20.13 8.68
N PHE A 41 2.29 19.67 7.42
CA PHE A 41 2.68 18.31 7.09
C PHE A 41 3.54 18.24 5.83
N VAL A 42 4.16 17.07 5.63
CA VAL A 42 4.91 16.71 4.43
C VAL A 42 4.51 15.30 4.01
N ILE A 43 4.50 15.03 2.70
CA ILE A 43 4.33 13.69 2.12
C ILE A 43 5.66 13.30 1.49
N LEU A 44 6.32 12.27 2.02
CA LEU A 44 7.63 11.80 1.59
C LEU A 44 7.45 10.63 0.62
N GLU A 45 7.87 10.81 -0.63
CA GLU A 45 7.82 9.77 -1.65
C GLU A 45 9.25 9.40 -2.09
N ARG A 46 9.57 8.10 -2.06
CA ARG A 46 10.90 7.59 -2.43
C ARG A 46 11.23 7.74 -3.92
N ALA A 47 10.21 7.65 -4.77
CA ALA A 47 10.38 7.71 -6.21
C ALA A 47 10.66 9.15 -6.70
N SER A 48 11.25 9.24 -7.88
CA SER A 48 11.50 10.51 -8.58
C SER A 48 10.26 11.09 -9.27
N GLU A 49 9.17 10.30 -9.33
CA GLU A 49 7.93 10.67 -10.01
C GLU A 49 6.71 10.32 -9.14
N SER A 50 5.63 11.03 -9.35
CA SER A 50 4.34 10.77 -8.70
C SER A 50 3.73 9.44 -9.12
N ALA A 51 2.90 8.85 -8.24
CA ALA A 51 2.15 7.63 -8.49
C ALA A 51 3.00 6.39 -8.89
N PRO A 52 4.17 6.13 -8.27
CA PRO A 52 5.12 5.12 -8.74
C PRO A 52 4.51 3.72 -8.79
N ALA A 53 3.72 3.34 -7.80
CA ALA A 53 3.06 2.02 -7.76
C ALA A 53 2.11 1.77 -8.94
N TRP A 54 1.62 2.82 -9.60
CA TRP A 54 0.82 2.72 -10.81
C TRP A 54 1.69 2.73 -12.06
N ARG A 55 2.74 3.54 -12.12
CA ARG A 55 3.72 3.57 -13.21
C ARG A 55 4.45 2.24 -13.41
N GLU A 56 4.63 1.49 -12.33
CA GLU A 56 5.22 0.14 -12.34
C GLU A 56 4.26 -0.95 -12.83
N ARG A 57 3.02 -0.65 -13.20
CA ARG A 57 2.08 -1.64 -13.76
C ARG A 57 2.24 -1.75 -15.28
N TRP A 58 1.71 -2.84 -15.83
CA TRP A 58 1.69 -3.06 -17.28
C TRP A 58 0.81 -2.04 -17.99
N ASP A 59 1.11 -1.80 -19.27
CA ASP A 59 0.58 -0.67 -20.01
C ASP A 59 -0.93 -0.74 -20.23
N SER A 60 -1.47 -1.93 -20.48
CA SER A 60 -2.90 -2.14 -20.72
C SER A 60 -3.74 -2.27 -19.43
N LEU A 61 -3.16 -2.07 -18.25
CA LEU A 61 -3.92 -2.19 -17.00
C LEU A 61 -5.17 -1.32 -17.03
N THR A 62 -6.29 -1.95 -16.76
CA THR A 62 -7.58 -1.26 -16.53
C THR A 62 -8.11 -1.65 -15.17
N LEU A 63 -8.60 -0.67 -14.41
CA LEU A 63 -9.18 -0.93 -13.10
C LEU A 63 -10.46 -1.76 -13.24
N PHE A 64 -10.75 -2.57 -12.25
CA PHE A 64 -12.02 -3.28 -12.14
C PHE A 64 -13.11 -2.47 -11.43
N THR A 65 -12.79 -1.26 -10.92
CA THR A 65 -13.73 -0.28 -10.38
C THR A 65 -13.97 0.82 -11.40
N SER A 66 -15.23 1.18 -11.65
CA SER A 66 -15.52 2.29 -12.56
C SER A 66 -15.04 3.63 -12.00
N ARG A 67 -14.93 4.68 -12.86
CA ARG A 67 -14.47 6.02 -12.45
C ARG A 67 -15.24 6.58 -11.28
N ARG A 68 -16.54 6.31 -11.21
CA ARG A 68 -17.42 6.67 -10.08
C ARG A 68 -16.89 6.13 -8.73
N TYR A 69 -16.24 4.96 -8.72
CA TYR A 69 -15.72 4.27 -7.54
C TYR A 69 -14.20 4.28 -7.47
N SER A 70 -13.54 5.13 -8.24
CA SER A 70 -12.07 5.26 -8.29
C SER A 70 -11.57 6.67 -7.94
N ALA A 71 -12.46 7.58 -7.57
CA ALA A 71 -12.10 8.94 -7.21
C ALA A 71 -11.59 9.06 -5.77
N LEU A 72 -10.58 9.91 -5.55
CA LEU A 72 -10.16 10.35 -4.23
C LEU A 72 -11.10 11.42 -3.65
N PRO A 73 -11.06 11.69 -2.33
CA PRO A 73 -11.95 12.68 -1.71
C PRO A 73 -11.74 14.08 -2.31
N GLY A 74 -12.85 14.78 -2.58
CA GLY A 74 -12.82 16.17 -3.06
C GLY A 74 -12.62 16.36 -4.57
N LEU A 75 -12.15 15.35 -5.33
CA LEU A 75 -11.95 15.47 -6.77
C LEU A 75 -12.55 14.27 -7.51
N PRO A 76 -13.65 14.45 -8.28
CA PRO A 76 -14.21 13.40 -9.14
C PRO A 76 -13.21 12.94 -10.20
N PHE A 77 -13.29 11.67 -10.58
CA PHE A 77 -12.53 11.15 -11.70
C PHE A 77 -13.10 11.71 -13.02
N ALA A 78 -12.24 12.12 -13.94
CA ALA A 78 -12.68 12.68 -15.23
C ALA A 78 -13.22 11.60 -16.18
N GLY A 79 -14.09 11.99 -17.12
CA GLY A 79 -14.63 11.14 -18.17
C GLY A 79 -15.92 10.39 -17.77
N ASP A 80 -16.27 9.37 -18.56
CA ASP A 80 -17.47 8.56 -18.33
C ASP A 80 -17.42 7.84 -16.98
N GLN A 81 -18.35 8.17 -16.09
CA GLN A 81 -18.39 7.69 -14.72
C GLN A 81 -18.65 6.17 -14.62
N ASP A 82 -19.28 5.58 -15.63
CA ASP A 82 -19.55 4.14 -15.69
C ASP A 82 -18.47 3.36 -16.46
N GLY A 83 -17.50 4.07 -17.08
CA GLY A 83 -16.32 3.51 -17.69
C GLY A 83 -15.23 3.17 -16.64
N TYR A 84 -14.28 2.32 -17.03
CA TYR A 84 -13.21 1.85 -16.17
C TYR A 84 -11.92 2.58 -16.53
N PRO A 85 -11.23 3.22 -15.56
CA PRO A 85 -10.02 3.98 -15.87
C PRO A 85 -8.84 3.05 -16.21
N THR A 86 -8.02 3.50 -17.15
CA THR A 86 -6.73 2.88 -17.47
C THR A 86 -5.67 3.27 -16.43
N ARG A 87 -4.51 2.59 -16.47
CA ARG A 87 -3.33 2.94 -15.67
C ARG A 87 -2.96 4.42 -15.81
N ASP A 88 -2.85 4.89 -17.04
CA ASP A 88 -2.39 6.25 -17.31
C ASP A 88 -3.40 7.31 -16.86
N GLU A 89 -4.69 7.01 -16.97
CA GLU A 89 -5.73 7.87 -16.42
C GLU A 89 -5.67 7.94 -14.88
N VAL A 90 -5.30 6.83 -14.21
CA VAL A 90 -5.10 6.83 -12.75
C VAL A 90 -3.89 7.70 -12.38
N ILE A 91 -2.76 7.55 -13.09
CA ILE A 91 -1.57 8.36 -12.88
C ILE A 91 -1.91 9.85 -13.02
N ALA A 92 -2.52 10.24 -14.15
CA ALA A 92 -2.91 11.63 -14.40
C ALA A 92 -3.92 12.16 -13.35
N HIS A 93 -4.81 11.30 -12.85
CA HIS A 93 -5.75 11.69 -11.78
C HIS A 93 -5.02 11.97 -10.46
N LEU A 94 -4.04 11.14 -10.07
CA LEU A 94 -3.27 11.33 -8.83
C LEU A 94 -2.36 12.57 -8.90
N GLU A 95 -1.73 12.82 -10.04
CA GLU A 95 -0.93 14.03 -10.28
C GLU A 95 -1.78 15.30 -10.15
N ARG A 96 -2.88 15.35 -10.91
CA ARG A 96 -3.83 16.45 -10.83
C ARG A 96 -4.41 16.64 -9.42
N TYR A 97 -4.60 15.54 -8.67
CA TYR A 97 -5.08 15.59 -7.29
C TYR A 97 -4.07 16.30 -6.38
N ALA A 98 -2.80 15.93 -6.47
CA ALA A 98 -1.74 16.59 -5.69
C ALA A 98 -1.63 18.07 -6.00
N GLU A 99 -1.71 18.45 -7.29
CA GLU A 99 -1.69 19.84 -7.76
C GLU A 99 -2.93 20.63 -7.29
N THR A 100 -4.14 20.07 -7.52
CA THR A 100 -5.42 20.74 -7.19
C THR A 100 -5.51 21.12 -5.72
N PHE A 101 -5.01 20.25 -4.83
CA PHE A 101 -5.01 20.49 -3.39
C PHE A 101 -3.67 20.98 -2.87
N GLU A 102 -2.71 21.35 -3.76
CA GLU A 102 -1.37 21.83 -3.42
C GLU A 102 -0.74 21.00 -2.30
N LEU A 103 -0.75 19.69 -2.42
CA LEU A 103 -0.22 18.80 -1.40
C LEU A 103 1.31 18.85 -1.39
N PRO A 104 1.96 18.99 -0.22
CA PRO A 104 3.41 19.11 -0.11
C PRO A 104 4.09 17.74 -0.28
N VAL A 105 4.16 17.25 -1.52
CA VAL A 105 4.81 15.98 -1.86
C VAL A 105 6.28 16.25 -2.16
N GLU A 106 7.17 15.66 -1.38
CA GLU A 106 8.61 15.64 -1.62
C GLU A 106 9.01 14.31 -2.27
N LEU A 107 9.38 14.37 -3.54
CA LEU A 107 9.91 13.23 -4.30
C LEU A 107 11.38 12.96 -3.93
N ASN A 108 11.93 11.81 -4.33
CA ASN A 108 13.29 11.36 -3.99
C ASN A 108 13.57 11.39 -2.47
N SER A 109 12.54 11.15 -1.67
CA SER A 109 12.58 11.27 -0.21
C SER A 109 12.28 9.92 0.45
N GLU A 110 13.19 8.96 0.25
CA GLU A 110 13.11 7.64 0.86
C GLU A 110 13.35 7.71 2.36
N VAL A 111 12.39 7.24 3.14
CA VAL A 111 12.54 7.05 4.59
C VAL A 111 13.19 5.69 4.85
N THR A 112 14.43 5.72 5.31
CA THR A 112 15.23 4.51 5.56
C THR A 112 15.19 4.05 7.02
N GLN A 113 14.77 4.94 7.94
CA GLN A 113 14.57 4.62 9.35
C GLN A 113 13.50 5.52 9.96
N LEU A 114 12.67 4.94 10.81
CA LEU A 114 11.70 5.62 11.66
C LEU A 114 11.89 5.16 13.09
N ASP A 115 12.22 6.10 13.97
CA ASP A 115 12.30 5.88 15.42
C ASP A 115 11.63 7.04 16.19
N ARG A 116 11.76 7.04 17.51
CA ARG A 116 11.12 8.01 18.39
C ARG A 116 12.01 8.32 19.59
N ASP A 117 12.17 9.60 19.93
CA ASP A 117 12.94 10.02 21.08
C ASP A 117 12.12 9.94 22.40
N ASP A 118 12.79 10.24 23.52
CA ASP A 118 12.19 10.28 24.86
C ASP A 118 11.14 11.39 24.99
N ASP A 119 11.27 12.48 24.22
CA ASP A 119 10.30 13.59 24.12
C ASP A 119 9.07 13.21 23.28
N LYS A 120 8.99 11.96 22.84
CA LYS A 120 7.89 11.40 22.04
C LYS A 120 7.79 11.99 20.63
N ARG A 121 8.86 12.57 20.07
CA ARG A 121 8.94 13.03 18.68
C ARG A 121 9.45 11.92 17.79
N PHE A 122 8.89 11.82 16.61
CA PHE A 122 9.36 10.88 15.60
C PHE A 122 10.52 11.48 14.81
N HIS A 123 11.53 10.65 14.56
CA HIS A 123 12.68 10.95 13.74
C HIS A 123 12.66 10.07 12.49
N LEU A 124 12.70 10.71 11.34
CA LEU A 124 12.70 10.06 10.04
C LEU A 124 14.05 10.33 9.36
N ALA A 125 14.83 9.28 9.10
CA ALA A 125 16.04 9.39 8.29
C ALA A 125 15.64 9.41 6.81
N VAL A 126 15.96 10.48 6.10
CA VAL A 126 15.54 10.72 4.71
C VAL A 126 16.72 11.28 3.92
N GLY A 127 17.31 10.51 3.00
CA GLY A 127 18.33 11.03 2.08
C GLY A 127 19.51 11.73 2.77
N GLY A 128 19.96 11.23 3.92
CA GLY A 128 21.07 11.81 4.69
C GLY A 128 20.70 12.98 5.61
N ARG A 129 19.43 13.36 5.68
CA ARG A 129 18.87 14.34 6.64
C ARG A 129 17.90 13.70 7.60
N THR A 130 17.61 14.35 8.72
CA THR A 130 16.58 13.94 9.67
C THR A 130 15.40 14.89 9.61
N ILE A 131 14.20 14.35 9.45
CA ILE A 131 12.93 15.08 9.58
C ILE A 131 12.33 14.70 10.93
N MET A 132 11.84 15.68 11.67
CA MET A 132 11.12 15.48 12.93
C MET A 132 9.62 15.68 12.71
N ALA A 133 8.81 14.85 13.37
CA ALA A 133 7.36 14.99 13.34
C ALA A 133 6.73 14.63 14.69
N ASP A 134 5.64 15.31 15.05
CA ASP A 134 4.84 14.95 16.23
C ASP A 134 4.03 13.68 15.99
N GLN A 135 3.63 13.42 14.74
CA GLN A 135 2.83 12.27 14.33
C GLN A 135 3.28 11.76 12.95
N VAL A 136 3.11 10.47 12.70
CA VAL A 136 3.51 9.83 11.44
C VAL A 136 2.37 8.96 10.90
N VAL A 137 2.15 9.04 9.58
CA VAL A 137 1.26 8.15 8.83
C VAL A 137 2.07 7.33 7.84
N VAL A 138 2.14 6.01 8.03
CA VAL A 138 2.75 5.07 7.09
C VAL A 138 1.72 4.72 6.01
N ALA A 139 1.91 5.25 4.82
CA ALA A 139 1.02 5.14 3.65
C ALA A 139 1.71 4.46 2.45
N THR A 140 2.70 3.58 2.73
CA THR A 140 3.53 2.89 1.72
C THR A 140 2.80 1.82 0.92
N GLY A 141 1.54 1.53 1.28
CA GLY A 141 0.70 0.55 0.60
C GLY A 141 1.12 -0.91 0.81
N PRO A 142 0.36 -1.88 0.25
CA PRO A 142 0.62 -3.31 0.43
C PRO A 142 1.55 -3.91 -0.64
N PHE A 143 1.92 -3.16 -1.68
CA PHE A 143 2.68 -3.66 -2.84
C PHE A 143 4.14 -3.18 -2.77
N GLN A 144 4.89 -3.65 -1.76
CA GLN A 144 6.24 -3.15 -1.50
C GLN A 144 7.32 -4.03 -2.15
N THR A 145 7.44 -5.28 -1.71
CA THR A 145 8.46 -6.19 -2.23
C THR A 145 7.81 -7.29 -3.07
N PRO A 146 8.13 -7.43 -4.37
CA PRO A 146 7.64 -8.51 -5.20
C PRO A 146 7.95 -9.87 -4.58
N TYR A 147 6.95 -10.76 -4.54
CA TYR A 147 7.15 -12.10 -4.02
C TYR A 147 7.35 -13.09 -5.17
N VAL A 148 8.56 -13.62 -5.28
CA VAL A 148 8.90 -14.74 -6.18
C VAL A 148 9.14 -15.97 -5.30
N PRO A 149 8.45 -17.10 -5.52
CA PRO A 149 8.69 -18.33 -4.76
C PRO A 149 10.11 -18.89 -4.99
N ASN A 150 10.70 -19.56 -4.00
CA ASN A 150 12.02 -20.20 -4.12
C ASN A 150 12.07 -21.24 -5.25
N LEU A 151 10.91 -21.71 -5.69
CA LEU A 151 10.77 -22.58 -6.86
C LEU A 151 11.37 -21.96 -8.14
N ALA A 152 11.44 -20.63 -8.23
CA ALA A 152 12.04 -19.92 -9.34
C ALA A 152 13.53 -20.25 -9.55
N GLU A 153 14.23 -20.65 -8.51
CA GLU A 153 15.66 -21.04 -8.55
C GLU A 153 15.89 -22.40 -9.25
N LYS A 154 14.83 -23.21 -9.41
CA LYS A 154 14.91 -24.52 -10.07
C LYS A 154 14.83 -24.47 -11.60
N PHE A 155 14.54 -23.30 -12.13
CA PHE A 155 14.52 -23.08 -13.57
C PHE A 155 15.92 -22.93 -14.14
N SER A 156 16.11 -23.27 -15.42
CA SER A 156 17.39 -23.07 -16.10
C SER A 156 17.74 -21.60 -16.23
N ASP A 157 19.03 -21.25 -16.14
CA ASP A 157 19.55 -19.88 -16.22
C ASP A 157 19.15 -19.12 -17.50
N GLY A 158 18.82 -19.83 -18.58
CA GLY A 158 18.38 -19.21 -19.84
C GLY A 158 16.86 -19.03 -19.98
N LEU A 159 16.06 -19.41 -18.98
CA LEU A 159 14.62 -19.23 -19.04
C LEU A 159 14.25 -17.79 -18.67
N PHE A 160 13.45 -17.14 -19.52
CA PHE A 160 12.93 -15.81 -19.20
C PHE A 160 12.01 -15.91 -17.97
N GLN A 161 12.35 -15.19 -16.92
CA GLN A 161 11.52 -15.06 -15.72
C GLN A 161 11.36 -13.60 -15.35
N THR A 162 10.15 -13.19 -15.01
CA THR A 162 9.89 -11.85 -14.43
C THR A 162 8.75 -11.92 -13.43
N HIS A 163 8.77 -11.04 -12.43
CA HIS A 163 7.58 -10.78 -11.62
C HIS A 163 6.63 -9.85 -12.40
N ALA A 164 5.34 -9.86 -12.08
CA ALA A 164 4.34 -9.00 -12.72
C ALA A 164 4.68 -7.50 -12.69
N VAL A 165 5.52 -7.04 -11.76
CA VAL A 165 6.02 -5.66 -11.72
C VAL A 165 6.97 -5.34 -12.88
N GLY A 166 7.72 -6.32 -13.37
CA GLY A 166 8.61 -6.18 -14.52
C GLY A 166 7.94 -6.43 -15.88
N TYR A 167 6.69 -6.90 -15.87
CA TYR A 167 5.91 -7.07 -17.10
C TYR A 167 5.31 -5.73 -17.54
N ARG A 168 5.48 -5.36 -18.82
CA ARG A 168 4.95 -4.13 -19.42
C ARG A 168 3.92 -4.41 -20.49
N GLU A 169 4.30 -5.22 -21.46
CA GLU A 169 3.51 -5.53 -22.65
C GLU A 169 3.88 -6.90 -23.23
N PRO A 170 3.03 -7.50 -24.06
CA PRO A 170 3.31 -8.81 -24.67
C PRO A 170 4.60 -8.85 -25.50
N GLY A 171 4.97 -7.73 -26.15
CA GLY A 171 6.15 -7.63 -26.99
C GLY A 171 7.48 -7.84 -26.26
N ALA A 172 7.50 -7.61 -24.95
CA ALA A 172 8.67 -7.79 -24.09
C ALA A 172 8.88 -9.26 -23.65
N VAL A 173 7.93 -10.15 -23.94
CA VAL A 173 7.98 -11.57 -23.54
C VAL A 173 8.33 -12.42 -24.76
N PRO A 174 9.19 -13.46 -24.65
CA PRO A 174 9.49 -14.36 -25.75
C PRO A 174 8.22 -14.98 -26.34
N LYS A 175 8.06 -14.91 -27.68
CA LYS A 175 6.87 -15.39 -28.42
C LYS A 175 6.81 -16.92 -28.50
N ARG A 176 6.46 -17.56 -27.39
CA ARG A 176 6.32 -19.02 -27.28
C ARG A 176 5.31 -19.36 -26.19
N THR A 177 5.52 -20.45 -25.49
CA THR A 177 4.68 -20.87 -24.38
C THR A 177 5.06 -20.11 -23.11
N VAL A 178 4.11 -19.37 -22.55
CA VAL A 178 4.30 -18.54 -21.34
C VAL A 178 3.46 -19.11 -20.20
N LEU A 179 4.09 -19.36 -19.06
CA LEU A 179 3.41 -19.65 -17.80
C LEU A 179 3.18 -18.37 -17.03
N VAL A 180 1.95 -18.09 -16.65
CA VAL A 180 1.60 -17.08 -15.64
C VAL A 180 1.25 -17.80 -14.35
N VAL A 181 1.97 -17.50 -13.26
CA VAL A 181 1.74 -18.12 -11.95
C VAL A 181 0.99 -17.16 -11.04
N GLY A 182 -0.26 -17.47 -10.72
CA GLY A 182 -1.08 -16.69 -9.79
C GLY A 182 -2.51 -16.48 -10.26
N GLY A 183 -3.46 -16.88 -9.44
CA GLY A 183 -4.91 -16.82 -9.70
C GLY A 183 -5.61 -15.52 -9.27
N GLY A 184 -4.86 -14.44 -9.01
CA GLY A 184 -5.43 -13.13 -8.70
C GLY A 184 -5.76 -12.30 -9.95
N ASN A 185 -6.36 -11.10 -9.76
CA ASN A 185 -6.73 -10.21 -10.88
C ASN A 185 -5.54 -9.91 -11.80
N THR A 186 -4.34 -9.72 -11.26
CA THR A 186 -3.12 -9.48 -12.03
C THR A 186 -2.80 -10.63 -12.99
N GLY A 187 -2.79 -11.87 -12.47
CA GLY A 187 -2.50 -13.05 -13.30
C GLY A 187 -3.51 -13.24 -14.42
N PHE A 188 -4.79 -13.04 -14.13
CA PHE A 188 -5.85 -13.15 -15.14
C PHE A 188 -5.76 -12.06 -16.20
N GLN A 189 -5.49 -10.81 -15.85
CA GLN A 189 -5.37 -9.71 -16.81
C GLN A 189 -4.15 -9.89 -17.71
N ILE A 190 -2.99 -10.25 -17.16
CA ILE A 190 -1.76 -10.51 -17.92
C ILE A 190 -1.93 -11.72 -18.83
N ALA A 191 -2.49 -12.83 -18.32
CA ALA A 191 -2.74 -14.02 -19.14
C ALA A 191 -3.71 -13.75 -20.29
N LYS A 192 -4.76 -12.96 -20.05
CA LYS A 192 -5.69 -12.52 -21.08
C LYS A 192 -5.00 -11.68 -22.16
N GLU A 193 -4.17 -10.73 -21.78
CA GLU A 193 -3.44 -9.89 -22.74
C GLU A 193 -2.47 -10.71 -23.58
N LEU A 194 -1.67 -11.55 -22.95
CA LEU A 194 -0.70 -12.42 -23.61
C LEU A 194 -1.34 -13.42 -24.57
N SER A 195 -2.55 -13.90 -24.30
CA SER A 195 -3.25 -14.89 -25.13
C SER A 195 -3.50 -14.45 -26.57
N ALA A 196 -3.42 -13.15 -26.83
CA ALA A 196 -3.54 -12.63 -28.20
C ALA A 196 -2.32 -12.96 -29.09
N THR A 197 -1.17 -13.25 -28.49
CA THR A 197 0.12 -13.41 -29.23
C THR A 197 0.96 -14.59 -28.77
N HIS A 198 0.61 -15.26 -27.66
CA HIS A 198 1.36 -16.35 -27.05
C HIS A 198 0.46 -17.55 -26.74
N ALA A 199 1.05 -18.75 -26.65
CA ALA A 199 0.41 -19.88 -25.99
C ALA A 199 0.54 -19.65 -24.47
N VAL A 200 -0.58 -19.50 -23.76
CA VAL A 200 -0.57 -19.11 -22.35
C VAL A 200 -1.10 -20.24 -21.46
N VAL A 201 -0.34 -20.55 -20.45
CA VAL A 201 -0.74 -21.43 -19.35
C VAL A 201 -0.90 -20.56 -18.09
N LEU A 202 -2.04 -20.66 -17.39
CA LEU A 202 -2.29 -19.96 -16.14
C LEU A 202 -2.39 -20.96 -14.98
N SER A 203 -1.41 -20.91 -14.06
CA SER A 203 -1.41 -21.73 -12.86
C SER A 203 -2.17 -21.05 -11.72
N ILE A 204 -3.23 -21.73 -11.22
CA ILE A 204 -4.13 -21.22 -10.20
C ILE A 204 -4.00 -22.09 -8.93
N GLY A 205 -3.34 -21.56 -7.90
CA GLY A 205 -3.07 -22.29 -6.65
C GLY A 205 -4.25 -22.38 -5.67
N SER A 206 -5.39 -21.74 -5.94
CA SER A 206 -6.57 -21.76 -5.08
C SER A 206 -7.85 -21.56 -5.89
N GLN A 207 -8.96 -22.13 -5.43
CA GLN A 207 -10.26 -21.92 -6.07
C GLN A 207 -10.66 -20.46 -5.96
N GLN A 208 -10.83 -19.80 -7.12
CA GLN A 208 -11.34 -18.45 -7.24
C GLN A 208 -12.86 -18.44 -7.36
N LYS A 209 -13.51 -17.49 -6.69
CA LYS A 209 -14.93 -17.19 -6.94
C LYS A 209 -15.02 -15.94 -7.79
N PRO A 210 -15.17 -16.08 -9.12
CA PRO A 210 -15.26 -14.93 -9.99
C PRO A 210 -16.57 -14.18 -9.75
N LEU A 211 -16.46 -12.85 -9.73
CA LEU A 211 -17.59 -11.94 -9.74
C LEU A 211 -17.56 -11.16 -11.05
N PRO A 212 -18.72 -11.02 -11.73
CA PRO A 212 -18.80 -10.21 -12.92
C PRO A 212 -18.54 -8.74 -12.57
N GLN A 213 -17.91 -8.01 -13.46
CA GLN A 213 -17.63 -6.58 -13.28
C GLN A 213 -18.93 -5.75 -13.33
N ARG A 214 -19.94 -6.24 -14.07
CA ARG A 214 -21.28 -5.66 -14.14
C ARG A 214 -22.36 -6.71 -13.82
N VAL A 215 -23.38 -6.30 -13.09
CA VAL A 215 -24.55 -7.11 -12.73
C VAL A 215 -25.80 -6.30 -13.08
N LEU A 216 -26.69 -6.85 -13.90
CA LEU A 216 -27.92 -6.18 -14.36
C LEU A 216 -27.62 -4.77 -14.93
N GLY A 217 -26.60 -4.64 -15.76
CA GLY A 217 -26.20 -3.38 -16.41
C GLY A 217 -25.49 -2.37 -15.50
N ARG A 218 -25.39 -2.62 -14.20
CA ARG A 218 -24.74 -1.77 -13.21
C ARG A 218 -23.38 -2.32 -12.82
N ASP A 219 -22.43 -1.43 -12.48
CA ASP A 219 -21.15 -1.79 -11.89
C ASP A 219 -21.33 -2.63 -10.61
N LEU A 220 -20.48 -3.63 -10.40
CA LEU A 220 -20.48 -4.48 -9.20
C LEU A 220 -20.41 -3.65 -7.92
N PHE A 221 -19.59 -2.60 -7.91
CA PHE A 221 -19.37 -1.74 -6.73
C PHE A 221 -20.60 -0.90 -6.41
N TRP A 222 -21.48 -0.62 -7.40
CA TRP A 222 -22.78 -0.01 -7.12
C TRP A 222 -23.62 -0.93 -6.20
N TRP A 223 -23.69 -2.22 -6.51
CA TRP A 223 -24.41 -3.19 -5.69
C TRP A 223 -23.76 -3.37 -4.31
N LEU A 224 -22.44 -3.51 -4.26
CA LEU A 224 -21.68 -3.69 -3.00
C LEU A 224 -21.85 -2.47 -2.07
N THR A 225 -21.94 -1.27 -2.63
CA THR A 225 -22.18 -0.04 -1.88
C THR A 225 -23.63 0.05 -1.41
N LYS A 226 -24.61 -0.17 -2.30
CA LYS A 226 -26.04 -0.13 -1.96
C LYS A 226 -26.43 -1.15 -0.90
N THR A 227 -25.86 -2.35 -0.95
CA THR A 227 -26.09 -3.41 0.04
C THR A 227 -25.22 -3.26 1.28
N ARG A 228 -24.34 -2.24 1.36
CA ARG A 228 -23.36 -2.02 2.43
C ARG A 228 -22.42 -3.22 2.67
N LEU A 229 -22.20 -4.07 1.68
CA LEU A 229 -21.27 -5.19 1.77
C LEU A 229 -19.81 -4.73 1.86
N LEU A 230 -19.46 -3.62 1.18
CA LEU A 230 -18.14 -3.00 1.30
C LEU A 230 -17.85 -2.46 2.70
N ASN A 231 -18.88 -2.10 3.47
CA ASN A 231 -18.75 -1.57 4.81
C ASN A 231 -18.60 -2.66 5.90
N LYS A 232 -18.58 -3.95 5.50
CA LYS A 232 -18.39 -5.03 6.49
C LYS A 232 -16.96 -5.03 6.99
N THR A 233 -16.83 -4.77 8.29
CA THR A 233 -15.53 -4.65 8.96
C THR A 233 -14.87 -5.99 9.19
N VAL A 234 -13.54 -6.01 9.33
CA VAL A 234 -12.75 -7.21 9.67
C VAL A 234 -13.15 -7.84 11.01
N GLU A 235 -13.80 -7.07 11.88
CA GLU A 235 -14.30 -7.54 13.19
C GLU A 235 -15.63 -8.29 13.06
N SER A 236 -16.40 -8.04 12.00
CA SER A 236 -17.68 -8.70 11.75
C SER A 236 -17.52 -10.15 11.29
N ARG A 237 -18.47 -11.03 11.59
CA ARG A 237 -18.45 -12.44 11.14
C ARG A 237 -18.38 -12.54 9.61
N LEU A 238 -19.12 -11.69 8.90
CA LEU A 238 -19.13 -11.67 7.44
C LEU A 238 -17.82 -11.11 6.88
N GLY A 239 -17.28 -10.03 7.44
CA GLY A 239 -16.01 -9.46 7.00
C GLY A 239 -14.85 -10.45 7.15
N ARG A 240 -14.78 -11.17 8.27
CA ARG A 240 -13.80 -12.26 8.47
C ARG A 240 -13.91 -13.35 7.41
N LYS A 241 -15.14 -13.77 7.06
CA LYS A 241 -15.36 -14.77 6.00
C LYS A 241 -14.96 -14.26 4.61
N LEU A 242 -15.24 -12.98 4.32
CA LEU A 242 -14.86 -12.34 3.05
C LEU A 242 -13.34 -12.17 2.92
N ARG A 243 -12.65 -11.84 4.02
CA ARG A 243 -11.18 -11.68 4.05
C ARG A 243 -10.43 -12.97 3.71
N MET A 244 -10.99 -14.12 4.03
CA MET A 244 -10.38 -15.44 3.75
C MET A 244 -10.42 -15.83 2.26
N ARG A 245 -11.04 -15.04 1.41
CA ARG A 245 -11.26 -15.36 -0.01
C ARG A 245 -10.79 -14.21 -0.89
N ASP A 246 -9.80 -14.50 -1.73
CA ASP A 246 -9.49 -13.59 -2.83
C ASP A 246 -10.63 -13.59 -3.83
N THR A 247 -11.07 -12.39 -4.22
CA THR A 247 -12.18 -12.21 -5.15
C THR A 247 -11.61 -11.79 -6.50
N LEU A 248 -11.79 -12.64 -7.49
CA LEU A 248 -11.51 -12.32 -8.88
C LEU A 248 -12.68 -11.50 -9.44
N ILE A 249 -12.40 -10.35 -10.05
CA ILE A 249 -13.41 -9.44 -10.59
C ILE A 249 -13.20 -9.24 -12.10
N GLY A 250 -14.26 -9.41 -12.87
CA GLY A 250 -14.28 -9.11 -14.31
C GLY A 250 -13.67 -10.19 -15.19
N SER A 251 -13.24 -11.31 -14.64
CA SER A 251 -12.71 -12.46 -15.39
C SER A 251 -13.13 -13.75 -14.69
N SER A 252 -13.16 -14.86 -15.43
CA SER A 252 -13.42 -16.17 -14.85
C SER A 252 -12.51 -17.24 -15.46
N PRO A 253 -12.19 -18.34 -14.73
CA PRO A 253 -11.43 -19.46 -15.30
C PRO A 253 -12.07 -19.99 -16.59
N ARG A 254 -13.39 -20.15 -16.61
CA ARG A 254 -14.15 -20.61 -17.75
C ARG A 254 -13.96 -19.68 -18.97
N GLU A 255 -14.11 -18.37 -18.78
CA GLU A 255 -13.90 -17.39 -19.86
C GLU A 255 -12.48 -17.43 -20.40
N MET A 256 -11.48 -17.55 -19.52
CA MET A 256 -10.07 -17.66 -19.93
C MET A 256 -9.84 -18.85 -20.86
N SER A 257 -10.39 -20.01 -20.51
CA SER A 257 -10.23 -21.21 -21.34
C SER A 257 -11.06 -21.15 -22.61
N GLU A 258 -12.37 -20.86 -22.54
CA GLU A 258 -13.29 -20.96 -23.68
C GLU A 258 -13.13 -19.81 -24.69
N ARG A 259 -12.84 -18.60 -24.24
CA ARG A 259 -12.78 -17.42 -25.10
C ARG A 259 -11.36 -17.02 -25.49
N TYR A 260 -10.42 -17.19 -24.59
CA TYR A 260 -9.04 -16.73 -24.78
C TYR A 260 -8.05 -17.88 -25.02
N GLY A 261 -8.50 -19.13 -25.00
CA GLY A 261 -7.66 -20.30 -25.25
C GLY A 261 -6.52 -20.49 -24.23
N VAL A 262 -6.66 -19.90 -23.04
CA VAL A 262 -5.67 -20.04 -21.96
C VAL A 262 -5.81 -21.41 -21.33
N GLU A 263 -4.72 -22.18 -21.29
CA GLU A 263 -4.67 -23.46 -20.60
C GLU A 263 -4.62 -23.22 -19.09
N LEU A 264 -5.56 -23.80 -18.34
CA LEU A 264 -5.61 -23.67 -16.88
C LEU A 264 -4.94 -24.88 -16.24
N LYS A 265 -4.03 -24.61 -15.31
CA LYS A 265 -3.36 -25.63 -14.48
C LYS A 265 -3.58 -25.33 -13.00
N PRO A 266 -3.59 -26.37 -12.14
CA PRO A 266 -3.59 -26.17 -10.71
C PRO A 266 -2.24 -25.57 -10.25
N ARG A 267 -1.98 -25.63 -8.96
CA ARG A 267 -0.74 -25.08 -8.37
C ARG A 267 0.50 -25.70 -9.00
N LEU A 268 1.45 -24.84 -9.40
CA LEU A 268 2.80 -25.25 -9.73
C LEU A 268 3.49 -25.74 -8.45
N VAL A 269 3.99 -26.97 -8.44
CA VAL A 269 4.58 -27.60 -7.24
C VAL A 269 6.06 -27.89 -7.39
N ASP A 270 6.55 -28.08 -8.64
CA ASP A 270 7.96 -28.33 -8.88
C ASP A 270 8.39 -27.86 -10.27
N ALA A 271 9.70 -27.68 -10.44
CA ALA A 271 10.34 -27.32 -11.71
C ALA A 271 11.72 -27.95 -11.80
N GLU A 272 12.13 -28.34 -13.02
CA GLU A 272 13.48 -28.78 -13.35
C GLU A 272 13.87 -28.24 -14.73
N GLY A 273 14.74 -27.24 -14.75
CA GLY A 273 15.13 -26.57 -16.00
C GLY A 273 13.94 -25.85 -16.64
N ARG A 274 13.40 -26.39 -17.74
CA ARG A 274 12.21 -25.87 -18.45
C ARG A 274 10.94 -26.69 -18.19
N ARG A 275 11.09 -27.87 -17.56
CA ARG A 275 10.00 -28.78 -17.24
C ARG A 275 9.35 -28.39 -15.93
N LEU A 276 8.04 -28.31 -15.93
CA LEU A 276 7.19 -27.91 -14.83
C LEU A 276 6.28 -29.06 -14.42
N ARG A 277 6.04 -29.20 -13.12
CA ARG A 277 5.09 -30.16 -12.57
C ARG A 277 4.03 -29.47 -11.72
N PHE A 278 2.78 -29.79 -12.01
CA PHE A 278 1.62 -29.25 -11.30
C PHE A 278 1.08 -30.22 -10.27
N GLU A 279 0.20 -29.72 -9.37
CA GLU A 279 -0.39 -30.47 -8.27
C GLU A 279 -1.21 -31.71 -8.71
N ASP A 280 -1.75 -31.68 -9.94
CA ASP A 280 -2.47 -32.81 -10.56
C ASP A 280 -1.53 -33.85 -11.20
N GLY A 281 -0.23 -33.69 -11.07
CA GLY A 281 0.80 -34.55 -11.65
C GLY A 281 1.09 -34.29 -13.13
N THR A 282 0.39 -33.36 -13.78
CA THR A 282 0.70 -32.99 -15.17
C THR A 282 2.03 -32.26 -15.28
N GLU A 283 2.74 -32.48 -16.37
CA GLU A 283 4.01 -31.80 -16.69
C GLU A 283 3.90 -31.10 -18.04
N LEU A 284 4.61 -30.00 -18.17
CA LEU A 284 4.79 -29.30 -19.44
C LEU A 284 6.12 -28.50 -19.46
N GLU A 285 6.54 -28.11 -20.64
CA GLU A 285 7.69 -27.22 -20.83
C GLU A 285 7.22 -25.83 -21.23
N VAL A 286 7.92 -24.79 -20.75
CA VAL A 286 7.64 -23.39 -21.05
C VAL A 286 8.90 -22.65 -21.46
N ASP A 287 8.70 -21.52 -22.13
CA ASP A 287 9.78 -20.64 -22.60
C ASP A 287 9.91 -19.38 -21.76
N ALA A 288 8.87 -19.04 -21.01
CA ALA A 288 8.84 -17.87 -20.13
C ALA A 288 7.93 -18.11 -18.91
N VAL A 289 8.25 -17.46 -17.80
CA VAL A 289 7.43 -17.46 -16.58
C VAL A 289 7.20 -16.03 -16.10
N ILE A 290 5.94 -15.72 -15.82
CA ILE A 290 5.54 -14.46 -15.18
C ILE A 290 4.95 -14.76 -13.82
N TRP A 291 5.62 -14.27 -12.77
CA TRP A 291 5.21 -14.44 -11.38
C TRP A 291 4.19 -13.37 -10.98
N ALA A 292 2.91 -13.70 -11.05
CA ALA A 292 1.81 -12.88 -10.55
C ALA A 292 1.43 -13.28 -9.11
N THR A 293 2.45 -13.54 -8.29
CA THR A 293 2.36 -14.16 -6.96
C THR A 293 2.22 -13.17 -5.82
N GLY A 294 2.04 -11.87 -6.15
CA GLY A 294 1.78 -10.81 -5.22
C GLY A 294 3.04 -10.22 -4.57
N TYR A 295 2.85 -9.60 -3.42
CA TYR A 295 3.89 -8.81 -2.75
C TYR A 295 3.92 -9.13 -1.26
N ARG A 296 5.07 -8.82 -0.64
CA ARG A 296 5.24 -8.84 0.82
C ARG A 296 5.49 -7.41 1.31
N PRO A 297 4.92 -7.00 2.45
CA PRO A 297 5.27 -5.74 3.08
C PRO A 297 6.66 -5.85 3.70
N ASP A 298 7.42 -4.75 3.65
CA ASP A 298 8.67 -4.57 4.38
C ASP A 298 8.56 -3.34 5.28
N TYR A 299 8.63 -3.56 6.57
CA TYR A 299 8.62 -2.53 7.61
C TYR A 299 9.87 -2.61 8.50
N SER A 300 10.94 -3.24 8.02
CA SER A 300 12.21 -3.42 8.77
C SER A 300 12.87 -2.08 9.17
N TRP A 301 12.55 -1.02 8.43
CA TRP A 301 13.01 0.33 8.69
C TRP A 301 12.28 1.02 9.86
N ILE A 302 11.18 0.47 10.38
CA ILE A 302 10.46 1.01 11.55
C ILE A 302 11.03 0.38 12.82
N LYS A 303 11.71 1.18 13.64
CA LYS A 303 12.38 0.75 14.88
C LYS A 303 11.49 0.96 16.12
N LEU A 304 10.22 0.64 16.01
CA LEU A 304 9.21 0.83 17.06
C LEU A 304 8.49 -0.48 17.40
N PRO A 305 8.01 -0.68 18.63
CA PRO A 305 7.42 -1.94 19.10
C PRO A 305 5.96 -2.11 18.63
N ILE A 306 5.74 -2.11 17.31
CA ILE A 306 4.42 -2.19 16.68
C ILE A 306 4.09 -3.57 16.09
N PHE A 307 4.99 -4.53 16.22
CA PHE A 307 4.81 -5.89 15.72
C PHE A 307 4.55 -6.87 16.86
N ASP A 308 3.77 -7.92 16.58
CA ASP A 308 3.60 -9.04 17.50
C ASP A 308 4.79 -10.04 17.40
N GLY A 309 4.78 -11.07 18.26
CA GLY A 309 5.82 -12.10 18.26
C GLY A 309 5.94 -12.93 16.95
N ALA A 310 4.97 -12.82 16.05
CA ALA A 310 4.99 -13.41 14.72
C ALA A 310 5.36 -12.40 13.62
N GLY A 311 5.81 -11.19 13.98
CA GLY A 311 6.19 -10.13 13.03
C GLY A 311 4.98 -9.45 12.35
N ARG A 312 3.75 -9.63 12.84
CA ARG A 312 2.58 -9.00 12.26
C ARG A 312 2.32 -7.64 12.90
N LEU A 313 2.02 -6.65 12.06
CA LEU A 313 1.68 -5.30 12.50
C LEU A 313 0.45 -5.31 13.43
N ARG A 314 0.58 -4.74 14.63
CA ARG A 314 -0.52 -4.52 15.58
C ARG A 314 -1.18 -3.18 15.34
N HIS A 315 -2.43 -3.21 14.95
CA HIS A 315 -3.22 -2.00 14.77
C HIS A 315 -4.72 -2.27 14.88
N ARG A 316 -5.47 -1.22 15.17
CA ARG A 316 -6.92 -1.22 15.04
C ARG A 316 -7.34 -0.10 14.09
N ARG A 317 -7.85 -0.44 12.90
CA ARG A 317 -8.19 0.50 11.82
C ARG A 317 -7.06 1.49 11.50
N GLY A 318 -5.81 1.00 11.45
CA GLY A 318 -4.62 1.82 11.19
C GLY A 318 -4.02 2.55 12.40
N VAL A 319 -4.70 2.63 13.54
CA VAL A 319 -4.13 3.19 14.77
C VAL A 319 -3.28 2.13 15.46
N THR A 320 -2.00 2.43 15.75
CA THR A 320 -1.07 1.53 16.44
C THR A 320 -1.07 1.74 17.95
N ASP A 321 -0.38 0.87 18.69
CA ASP A 321 -0.16 1.01 20.14
C ASP A 321 0.84 2.14 20.47
N VAL A 322 1.63 2.61 19.48
CA VAL A 322 2.51 3.76 19.62
C VAL A 322 1.72 5.05 19.34
N PRO A 323 1.43 5.88 20.36
CA PRO A 323 0.64 7.09 20.17
C PRO A 323 1.26 8.03 19.13
N GLY A 324 0.47 8.48 18.17
CA GLY A 324 0.92 9.34 17.06
C GLY A 324 1.43 8.59 15.84
N LEU A 325 1.48 7.24 15.86
CA LEU A 325 1.84 6.44 14.68
C LEU A 325 0.63 5.73 14.10
N TYR A 326 0.42 5.93 12.82
CA TYR A 326 -0.73 5.41 12.08
C TYR A 326 -0.30 4.70 10.79
N PHE A 327 -1.16 3.79 10.32
CA PHE A 327 -1.05 3.16 9.01
C PHE A 327 -2.29 3.46 8.16
N LEU A 328 -2.10 3.61 6.85
CA LEU A 328 -3.19 3.86 5.91
C LEU A 328 -2.96 3.12 4.59
N GLY A 329 -4.03 2.54 4.05
CA GLY A 329 -4.00 1.84 2.77
C GLY A 329 -3.61 0.37 2.84
N LEU A 330 -3.64 -0.24 4.03
CA LEU A 330 -3.41 -1.68 4.18
C LEU A 330 -4.60 -2.48 3.66
N THR A 331 -4.32 -3.60 3.02
CA THR A 331 -5.38 -4.54 2.60
C THR A 331 -6.18 -5.01 3.82
N TRP A 332 -7.49 -4.84 3.79
CA TRP A 332 -8.35 -5.18 4.91
C TRP A 332 -8.00 -4.48 6.23
N GLN A 333 -7.51 -3.26 6.17
CA GLN A 333 -7.22 -2.45 7.37
C GLN A 333 -8.45 -2.30 8.28
N HIS A 334 -9.61 -2.10 7.69
CA HIS A 334 -10.92 -2.03 8.34
C HIS A 334 -12.00 -2.77 7.56
N THR A 335 -12.06 -2.54 6.25
CA THR A 335 -13.01 -3.14 5.32
C THR A 335 -12.30 -3.65 4.07
N ARG A 336 -13.05 -4.28 3.14
CA ARG A 336 -12.51 -4.66 1.82
C ARG A 336 -12.04 -3.43 1.03
N GLY A 337 -12.67 -2.28 1.26
CA GLY A 337 -12.36 -1.02 0.57
C GLY A 337 -11.06 -0.34 1.01
N SER A 338 -10.51 -0.67 2.17
CA SER A 338 -9.41 0.08 2.81
C SER A 338 -8.17 0.30 1.93
N ALA A 339 -7.89 -0.58 0.95
CA ALA A 339 -6.79 -0.43 -0.01
C ALA A 339 -7.26 -0.08 -1.44
N LEU A 340 -8.56 0.06 -1.68
CA LEU A 340 -9.10 0.44 -2.99
C LEU A 340 -9.12 1.96 -3.13
N ILE A 341 -8.68 2.46 -4.28
CA ILE A 341 -8.46 3.89 -4.52
C ILE A 341 -9.68 4.77 -4.14
N GLY A 342 -10.88 4.42 -4.57
CA GLY A 342 -12.08 5.24 -4.30
C GLY A 342 -12.70 5.05 -2.92
N PHE A 343 -12.23 4.08 -2.12
CA PHE A 343 -12.79 3.74 -0.80
C PHE A 343 -11.85 4.03 0.35
N ILE A 344 -10.58 4.34 0.07
CA ILE A 344 -9.57 4.68 1.07
C ILE A 344 -9.94 5.93 1.88
N LYS A 345 -10.79 6.78 1.33
CA LYS A 345 -11.25 8.04 1.94
C LYS A 345 -11.82 7.86 3.34
N ASP A 346 -12.59 6.78 3.59
CA ASP A 346 -13.26 6.55 4.87
C ASP A 346 -12.24 6.26 5.99
N ASP A 347 -11.13 5.59 5.66
CA ASP A 347 -10.05 5.35 6.61
C ASP A 347 -9.12 6.57 6.72
N ALA A 348 -8.91 7.32 5.63
CA ALA A 348 -8.13 8.56 5.66
C ALA A 348 -8.80 9.61 6.56
N GLU A 349 -10.11 9.82 6.42
CA GLU A 349 -10.89 10.73 7.27
C GLU A 349 -10.84 10.30 8.74
N PHE A 350 -11.00 8.99 9.00
CA PHE A 350 -10.89 8.44 10.35
C PHE A 350 -9.51 8.70 10.98
N ILE A 351 -8.42 8.42 10.24
CA ILE A 351 -7.06 8.66 10.74
C ILE A 351 -6.82 10.16 10.94
N ALA A 352 -7.27 11.03 10.03
CA ALA A 352 -7.17 12.47 10.18
C ALA A 352 -7.88 12.98 11.45
N SER A 353 -9.06 12.41 11.77
CA SER A 353 -9.76 12.73 13.02
C SER A 353 -8.97 12.31 14.29
N LYS A 354 -8.25 11.16 14.22
CA LYS A 354 -7.38 10.72 15.33
C LYS A 354 -6.17 11.63 15.49
N ILE A 355 -5.56 12.06 14.38
CA ILE A 355 -4.46 13.02 14.35
C ILE A 355 -4.88 14.35 15.02
N ALA A 356 -6.04 14.89 14.64
CA ALA A 356 -6.57 16.12 15.22
C ALA A 356 -6.83 15.99 16.74
N GLY A 357 -7.43 14.87 17.16
CA GLY A 357 -7.69 14.60 18.59
C GLY A 357 -6.40 14.47 19.41
N TYR A 358 -5.38 13.79 18.90
CA TYR A 358 -4.07 13.67 19.55
C TYR A 358 -3.40 15.05 19.71
N ARG A 359 -3.44 15.90 18.68
CA ARG A 359 -2.90 17.26 18.72
C ARG A 359 -3.59 18.13 19.81
N GLN A 360 -4.91 18.03 19.94
CA GLN A 360 -5.65 18.76 20.96
C GLN A 360 -5.27 18.32 22.39
N SER A 361 -5.22 17.00 22.64
CA SER A 361 -4.85 16.46 23.95
C SER A 361 -3.43 16.82 24.36
N THR A 362 -2.48 16.79 23.42
CA THR A 362 -1.08 17.14 23.68
C THR A 362 -0.91 18.65 23.97
N ARG A 363 -1.65 19.51 23.27
CA ARG A 363 -1.66 20.96 23.55
C ARG A 363 -2.24 21.27 24.94
N GLN A 364 -3.31 20.63 25.33
CA GLN A 364 -3.92 20.79 26.63
C GLN A 364 -2.98 20.32 27.77
N ALA A 365 -2.30 19.19 27.60
CA ALA A 365 -1.33 18.69 28.56
C ALA A 365 -0.14 19.66 28.75
N ARG A 366 0.36 20.27 27.67
CA ARG A 366 1.44 21.28 27.73
C ARG A 366 0.96 22.60 28.36
N ALA A 367 -0.27 23.02 28.16
CA ALA A 367 -0.84 24.23 28.72
C ALA A 367 -1.22 24.09 30.23
N GLY A 368 -1.52 22.88 30.69
CA GLY A 368 -1.90 22.56 32.05
C GLY A 368 -0.72 22.29 33.01
N THR A 369 0.53 22.26 32.51
CA THR A 369 1.72 22.13 33.37
C THR A 369 2.10 23.53 33.88
N PRO A 370 1.91 23.90 35.18
CA PRO A 370 2.32 25.21 35.68
C PRO A 370 3.84 25.33 35.54
N ALA A 371 4.29 26.46 34.97
CA ALA A 371 5.69 26.84 34.95
C ALA A 371 6.23 26.80 36.39
N GLY A 372 7.28 26.03 36.58
CA GLY A 372 7.82 25.62 37.85
C GLY A 372 7.88 26.73 38.88
N ALA A 373 7.57 26.36 40.11
CA ALA A 373 7.86 27.16 41.30
C ALA A 373 9.37 27.45 41.36
N GLY A 374 9.71 28.66 40.98
CA GLY A 374 11.06 29.18 41.09
C GLY A 374 11.50 29.12 42.56
N ALA A 375 12.75 28.76 42.74
CA ALA A 375 13.46 28.62 43.98
C ALA A 375 13.11 29.73 45.01
N ALA A 376 12.49 29.31 46.09
CA ALA A 376 12.44 30.13 47.32
C ALA A 376 13.84 30.15 47.89
N GLY A 377 14.45 31.35 47.93
CA GLY A 377 15.75 31.57 48.48
C GLY A 377 15.83 31.19 49.97
N GLU A 378 16.78 30.36 50.31
CA GLU A 378 17.23 30.14 51.67
C GLU A 378 17.86 31.43 52.24
N ALA A 379 17.14 32.09 53.14
CA ALA A 379 17.71 33.14 54.00
C ALA A 379 18.60 32.48 55.03
N ARG A 380 19.90 32.77 55.06
CA ARG A 380 20.81 32.41 56.15
C ARG A 380 20.48 33.22 57.40
N PRO A 381 20.46 32.63 58.59
CA PRO A 381 20.44 33.38 59.86
C PRO A 381 21.82 33.98 60.11
N SER A 382 21.87 35.28 60.40
CA SER A 382 23.04 35.97 60.85
C SER A 382 23.27 35.62 62.34
N GLU A 383 24.43 35.04 62.63
CA GLU A 383 24.98 35.00 63.97
C GLU A 383 25.40 36.43 64.40
N ARG A 384 24.92 36.82 65.53
CA ARG A 384 25.53 37.87 66.35
C ARG A 384 25.66 37.40 67.81
N SER A 385 26.91 37.48 68.25
CA SER A 385 27.50 37.58 69.61
C SER A 385 27.39 36.41 70.55
#